data_bd688077938f06a01a8fc5bacdbdd592
#
_entry.id   bd688077938f06a01a8fc5bacdbdd592
#
_cell.length_a   1.000
_cell.length_b   1.000
_cell.length_c   1.000
_cell.angle_alpha   90.00
_cell.angle_beta   90.00
_cell.angle_gamma   90.00
#
_symmetry.space_group_name_H-M   'P 1'
#
loop_
_entity.id
_entity.type
_entity.pdbx_description
1 polymer ?
#
loop_
_entity_poly.entity_id
_entity_poly.type
_entity_poly.pdbx_seq_one_letter_code
_entity_poly.pdbx_strand_id
1 'polypeptide(L)'
;MPRYRLPATEVSRVWTDGEEGTPIKEKAVPGLDEDVATMSIEAARSAIARAQIDPQDLGAIWVGSESHPYAVKPTSTIVAEAVGAVPFTQAADWQFACKAGSEALQAATGFVGSGMAKYAMAIGMDTAQGRPGDALEYTAGAGGAAYIVGEADEALAVIEGSLSFVTDTPDFWRRQYAHYPEHASRFTGEPAYFKHVTSAAEQIMADLGTKPADYTYVVFHQPNVKFPQRAAQLLGFKPEQYKVGLLVNDIGNTYAGSSLIGLTAILDVAKPGDRVLEVSFGSGAGSDAFSLRITDRITERQGRALKTRDYVNRRTPIDYATYVRFRKKLTMV
;
A
#
# COMPACT_ATOMS: atom_id res chain seq x y z
N MET A 1 2.77 5.23 -9.19
CA MET A 1 1.70 6.16 -8.73
C MET A 1 1.31 7.08 -9.87
N PRO A 2 0.02 7.20 -10.19
CA PRO A 2 -0.50 8.12 -11.21
C PRO A 2 -0.14 9.59 -10.92
N ARG A 3 -0.05 10.40 -11.97
CA ARG A 3 0.19 11.84 -11.80
C ARG A 3 -1.08 12.67 -11.65
N TYR A 4 -2.22 12.17 -12.11
CA TYR A 4 -3.47 12.92 -12.02
C TYR A 4 -3.96 12.98 -10.58
N ARG A 5 -4.51 14.15 -10.20
CA ARG A 5 -5.06 14.40 -8.86
C ARG A 5 -6.45 14.99 -8.99
N LEU A 6 -7.40 14.36 -8.33
CA LEU A 6 -8.73 14.92 -8.12
C LEU A 6 -8.75 15.60 -6.76
N PRO A 7 -8.90 16.94 -6.69
CA PRO A 7 -9.17 17.60 -5.42
C PRO A 7 -10.46 17.09 -4.81
N ALA A 8 -10.47 16.80 -3.52
CA ALA A 8 -11.68 16.31 -2.86
C ALA A 8 -12.84 17.33 -2.89
N THR A 9 -12.50 18.61 -3.03
CA THR A 9 -13.47 19.69 -3.26
C THR A 9 -14.27 19.56 -4.57
N GLU A 10 -13.71 18.91 -5.60
CA GLU A 10 -14.42 18.62 -6.84
C GLU A 10 -15.55 17.59 -6.62
N VAL A 11 -15.33 16.61 -5.74
CA VAL A 11 -16.35 15.64 -5.36
C VAL A 11 -17.45 16.33 -4.53
N SER A 12 -17.05 17.12 -3.52
CA SER A 12 -17.97 17.89 -2.68
C SER A 12 -18.82 18.88 -3.51
N ARG A 13 -18.20 19.57 -4.47
CA ARG A 13 -18.91 20.49 -5.38
C ARG A 13 -20.06 19.81 -6.13
N VAL A 14 -19.90 18.55 -6.51
CA VAL A 14 -20.91 17.83 -7.30
C VAL A 14 -22.03 17.25 -6.42
N TRP A 15 -21.69 16.75 -5.22
CA TRP A 15 -22.64 15.99 -4.41
C TRP A 15 -23.22 16.74 -3.21
N THR A 16 -22.54 17.79 -2.73
CA THR A 16 -22.94 18.53 -1.52
C THR A 16 -22.83 20.05 -1.69
N ASP A 17 -22.79 20.54 -2.94
CA ASP A 17 -22.62 21.96 -3.28
C ASP A 17 -21.44 22.64 -2.57
N GLY A 18 -20.45 21.85 -2.14
CA GLY A 18 -19.28 22.32 -1.41
C GLY A 18 -19.49 22.55 0.09
N GLU A 19 -20.68 22.22 0.62
CA GLU A 19 -21.04 22.49 2.01
C GLU A 19 -20.34 21.57 3.02
N GLU A 20 -19.94 20.37 2.61
CA GLU A 20 -19.25 19.40 3.48
C GLU A 20 -17.74 19.56 3.43
N GLY A 21 -17.10 19.51 4.58
CA GLY A 21 -15.65 19.41 4.69
C GLY A 21 -15.12 18.11 4.10
N THR A 22 -13.95 18.16 3.44
CA THR A 22 -13.36 17.00 2.77
C THR A 22 -12.45 16.20 3.71
N PRO A 23 -12.46 14.84 3.66
CA PRO A 23 -11.65 14.00 4.53
C PRO A 23 -10.15 14.00 4.18
N ILE A 24 -9.81 14.41 2.97
CA ILE A 24 -8.45 14.54 2.43
C ILE A 24 -8.40 15.74 1.48
N LYS A 25 -7.20 16.16 1.09
CA LYS A 25 -7.01 17.24 0.14
C LYS A 25 -7.30 16.83 -1.30
N GLU A 26 -6.68 15.75 -1.75
CA GLU A 26 -6.79 15.23 -3.10
C GLU A 26 -6.45 13.74 -3.16
N LYS A 27 -6.88 13.06 -4.21
CA LYS A 27 -6.54 11.66 -4.46
C LYS A 27 -5.88 11.44 -5.80
N ALA A 28 -5.04 10.41 -5.90
CA ALA A 28 -4.42 9.96 -7.14
C ALA A 28 -5.45 9.23 -8.01
N VAL A 29 -5.51 9.58 -9.29
CA VAL A 29 -6.43 9.02 -10.28
C VAL A 29 -5.61 8.46 -11.44
N PRO A 30 -5.78 7.17 -11.80
CA PRO A 30 -5.09 6.62 -12.96
C PRO A 30 -5.60 7.24 -14.25
N GLY A 31 -4.69 7.45 -15.21
CA GLY A 31 -5.03 7.81 -16.58
C GLY A 31 -5.72 6.64 -17.31
N LEU A 32 -6.09 6.88 -18.57
CA LEU A 32 -6.75 5.85 -19.40
C LEU A 32 -5.84 4.65 -19.72
N ASP A 33 -4.55 4.87 -19.66
CA ASP A 33 -3.45 3.92 -19.92
C ASP A 33 -2.81 3.34 -18.63
N GLU A 34 -3.36 3.68 -17.46
CA GLU A 34 -2.85 3.23 -16.17
C GLU A 34 -3.83 2.28 -15.48
N ASP A 35 -3.32 1.13 -15.04
CA ASP A 35 -4.00 0.13 -14.23
C ASP A 35 -3.04 -0.51 -13.21
N VAL A 36 -3.50 -1.52 -12.48
CA VAL A 36 -2.67 -2.23 -11.51
C VAL A 36 -1.45 -2.86 -12.17
N ALA A 37 -1.57 -3.43 -13.37
CA ALA A 37 -0.45 -4.06 -14.06
C ALA A 37 0.62 -3.04 -14.47
N THR A 38 0.23 -1.97 -15.13
CA THR A 38 1.17 -0.94 -15.63
C THR A 38 1.85 -0.19 -14.48
N MET A 39 1.13 0.13 -13.41
CA MET A 39 1.71 0.75 -12.22
C MET A 39 2.63 -0.22 -11.45
N SER A 40 2.30 -1.52 -11.39
CA SER A 40 3.15 -2.54 -10.78
C SER A 40 4.47 -2.71 -11.54
N ILE A 41 4.46 -2.65 -12.88
CA ILE A 41 5.68 -2.68 -13.70
C ILE A 41 6.60 -1.51 -13.34
N GLU A 42 6.07 -0.30 -13.22
CA GLU A 42 6.86 0.89 -12.86
C GLU A 42 7.46 0.76 -11.43
N ALA A 43 6.66 0.27 -10.47
CA ALA A 43 7.12 0.03 -9.11
C ALA A 43 8.20 -1.07 -9.07
N ALA A 44 8.02 -2.16 -9.82
CA ALA A 44 8.97 -3.25 -9.93
C ALA A 44 10.31 -2.79 -10.52
N ARG A 45 10.28 -1.99 -11.59
CA ARG A 45 11.49 -1.40 -12.19
C ARG A 45 12.25 -0.51 -11.21
N SER A 46 11.53 0.29 -10.43
CA SER A 46 12.12 1.13 -9.38
C SER A 46 12.76 0.29 -8.26
N ALA A 47 12.12 -0.81 -7.85
CA ALA A 47 12.67 -1.74 -6.86
C ALA A 47 13.93 -2.44 -7.37
N ILE A 48 13.95 -2.93 -8.61
CA ILE A 48 15.10 -3.56 -9.26
C ILE A 48 16.27 -2.55 -9.37
N ALA A 49 15.99 -1.31 -9.79
CA ALA A 49 17.00 -0.26 -9.86
C ALA A 49 17.63 0.04 -8.49
N ARG A 50 16.84 0.03 -7.41
CA ARG A 50 17.36 0.22 -6.04
C ARG A 50 18.15 -0.99 -5.56
N ALA A 51 17.68 -2.20 -5.83
CA ALA A 51 18.34 -3.44 -5.42
C ALA A 51 19.62 -3.73 -6.23
N GLN A 52 19.65 -3.32 -7.51
CA GLN A 52 20.71 -3.64 -8.47
C GLN A 52 20.96 -5.15 -8.60
N ILE A 53 19.87 -5.90 -8.69
CA ILE A 53 19.90 -7.34 -8.95
C ILE A 53 19.60 -7.64 -10.42
N ASP A 54 19.99 -8.81 -10.90
CA ASP A 54 19.50 -9.33 -12.16
C ASP A 54 18.02 -9.75 -11.97
N PRO A 55 17.08 -9.27 -12.79
CA PRO A 55 15.69 -9.72 -12.71
C PRO A 55 15.53 -11.24 -12.83
N GLN A 56 16.43 -11.95 -13.48
CA GLN A 56 16.43 -13.41 -13.58
C GLN A 56 16.70 -14.12 -12.24
N ASP A 57 17.27 -13.44 -11.27
CA ASP A 57 17.44 -13.94 -9.90
C ASP A 57 16.16 -13.91 -9.07
N LEU A 58 15.07 -13.29 -9.57
CA LEU A 58 13.77 -13.25 -8.90
C LEU A 58 13.06 -14.61 -9.03
N GLY A 59 13.10 -15.42 -8.00
CA GLY A 59 12.41 -16.70 -7.95
C GLY A 59 10.90 -16.60 -7.71
N ALA A 60 10.40 -15.41 -7.31
CA ALA A 60 8.97 -15.15 -7.21
C ALA A 60 8.63 -13.67 -7.43
N ILE A 61 7.47 -13.42 -8.08
CA ILE A 61 6.82 -12.10 -8.19
C ILE A 61 5.36 -12.25 -7.83
N TRP A 62 4.93 -11.56 -6.78
CA TRP A 62 3.56 -11.60 -6.28
C TRP A 62 2.95 -10.22 -6.19
N VAL A 63 1.72 -10.10 -6.71
CA VAL A 63 0.97 -8.83 -6.71
C VAL A 63 -0.26 -8.98 -5.83
N GLY A 64 -0.31 -8.19 -4.76
CA GLY A 64 -1.48 -8.05 -3.89
C GLY A 64 -2.34 -6.87 -4.32
N SER A 65 -3.61 -7.12 -4.59
CA SER A 65 -4.57 -6.11 -5.06
C SER A 65 -6.01 -6.57 -4.84
N GLU A 66 -6.94 -5.62 -4.69
CA GLU A 66 -8.38 -5.88 -4.79
C GLU A 66 -8.98 -5.38 -6.12
N SER A 67 -8.13 -4.91 -7.04
CA SER A 67 -8.54 -4.31 -8.32
C SER A 67 -7.70 -4.79 -9.51
N HIS A 68 -7.35 -6.08 -9.52
CA HIS A 68 -6.67 -6.71 -10.66
C HIS A 68 -7.42 -6.46 -11.97
N PRO A 69 -6.73 -6.18 -13.09
CA PRO A 69 -7.40 -5.89 -14.35
C PRO A 69 -8.11 -7.11 -14.96
N TYR A 70 -7.70 -8.32 -14.58
CA TYR A 70 -8.30 -9.58 -15.06
C TYR A 70 -8.74 -10.46 -13.89
N ALA A 71 -9.87 -11.13 -14.04
CA ALA A 71 -10.39 -12.07 -13.05
C ALA A 71 -9.66 -13.42 -13.05
N VAL A 72 -9.05 -13.82 -14.19
CA VAL A 72 -8.46 -15.15 -14.39
C VAL A 72 -7.01 -15.12 -14.89
N LYS A 73 -6.51 -14.02 -15.42
CA LYS A 73 -5.11 -13.88 -15.85
C LYS A 73 -4.30 -13.18 -14.76
N PRO A 74 -3.21 -13.80 -14.22
CA PRO A 74 -2.41 -13.16 -13.19
C PRO A 74 -1.74 -11.86 -13.66
N THR A 75 -1.87 -10.82 -12.86
CA THR A 75 -1.15 -9.55 -13.05
C THR A 75 0.35 -9.74 -12.90
N SER A 76 0.75 -10.57 -11.97
CA SER A 76 2.15 -10.90 -11.66
C SER A 76 2.92 -11.46 -12.86
N THR A 77 2.27 -12.26 -13.73
CA THR A 77 2.94 -12.77 -14.98
C THR A 77 3.22 -11.65 -15.97
N ILE A 78 2.34 -10.63 -16.04
CA ILE A 78 2.56 -9.45 -16.89
C ILE A 78 3.75 -8.65 -16.37
N VAL A 79 3.85 -8.49 -15.04
CA VAL A 79 4.97 -7.81 -14.40
C VAL A 79 6.27 -8.58 -14.64
N ALA A 80 6.27 -9.90 -14.41
CA ALA A 80 7.44 -10.75 -14.59
C ALA A 80 8.01 -10.66 -16.01
N GLU A 81 7.16 -10.74 -17.03
CA GLU A 81 7.55 -10.58 -18.43
C GLU A 81 8.14 -9.19 -18.69
N ALA A 82 7.46 -8.13 -18.22
CA ALA A 82 7.85 -6.74 -18.48
C ALA A 82 9.17 -6.32 -17.81
N VAL A 83 9.60 -7.01 -16.74
CA VAL A 83 10.89 -6.77 -16.07
C VAL A 83 11.97 -7.78 -16.45
N GLY A 84 11.66 -8.80 -17.24
CA GLY A 84 12.62 -9.81 -17.69
C GLY A 84 12.93 -10.91 -16.66
N ALA A 85 12.01 -11.18 -15.73
CA ALA A 85 12.18 -12.20 -14.68
C ALA A 85 11.74 -13.62 -15.12
N VAL A 86 11.29 -13.78 -16.35
CA VAL A 86 10.83 -15.06 -16.91
C VAL A 86 11.97 -15.86 -17.53
N PRO A 87 11.84 -17.20 -17.70
CA PRO A 87 10.67 -18.04 -17.45
C PRO A 87 10.68 -18.75 -16.08
N PHE A 88 11.76 -18.72 -15.31
CA PHE A 88 11.94 -19.50 -14.09
C PHE A 88 11.63 -18.69 -12.83
N THR A 89 10.39 -18.19 -12.74
CA THR A 89 9.88 -17.44 -11.58
C THR A 89 8.48 -17.91 -11.23
N GLN A 90 8.16 -17.96 -9.95
CA GLN A 90 6.79 -18.18 -9.50
C GLN A 90 6.02 -16.85 -9.59
N ALA A 91 4.81 -16.87 -10.14
CA ALA A 91 3.98 -15.68 -10.28
C ALA A 91 2.55 -15.98 -9.83
N ALA A 92 2.04 -15.19 -8.86
CA ALA A 92 0.69 -15.32 -8.34
C ALA A 92 0.13 -13.97 -7.88
N ASP A 93 -1.18 -13.83 -7.99
CA ASP A 93 -1.90 -12.68 -7.47
C ASP A 93 -2.50 -13.03 -6.10
N TRP A 94 -2.41 -12.08 -5.16
CA TRP A 94 -2.90 -12.22 -3.79
C TRP A 94 -4.12 -11.33 -3.57
N GLN A 95 -5.08 -11.84 -2.82
CA GLN A 95 -6.29 -11.13 -2.45
C GLN A 95 -6.49 -11.17 -0.94
N PHE A 96 -6.59 -10.02 -0.33
CA PHE A 96 -7.01 -9.78 1.04
C PHE A 96 -7.39 -8.30 1.20
N ALA A 97 -8.28 -7.79 0.37
CA ALA A 97 -8.60 -6.37 0.37
C ALA A 97 -7.32 -5.49 0.50
N CYS A 98 -7.35 -4.46 1.34
CA CYS A 98 -6.22 -3.52 1.50
C CYS A 98 -4.93 -4.15 2.12
N LYS A 99 -4.99 -5.37 2.66
CA LYS A 99 -3.85 -6.09 3.25
C LYS A 99 -3.11 -6.97 2.22
N ALA A 100 -3.65 -7.14 1.02
CA ALA A 100 -3.11 -8.07 0.02
C ALA A 100 -1.62 -7.83 -0.30
N GLY A 101 -1.15 -6.59 -0.26
CA GLY A 101 0.26 -6.26 -0.50
C GLY A 101 1.20 -6.68 0.63
N SER A 102 0.82 -6.50 1.89
CA SER A 102 1.60 -6.97 3.05
C SER A 102 1.52 -8.48 3.20
N GLU A 103 0.42 -9.12 2.82
CA GLU A 103 0.31 -10.59 2.71
C GLU A 103 1.33 -11.16 1.72
N ALA A 104 1.45 -10.54 0.54
CA ALA A 104 2.47 -10.90 -0.43
C ALA A 104 3.90 -10.69 0.12
N LEU A 105 4.13 -9.63 0.91
CA LEU A 105 5.43 -9.38 1.56
C LEU A 105 5.74 -10.44 2.64
N GLN A 106 4.74 -10.84 3.42
CA GLN A 106 4.86 -11.92 4.40
C GLN A 106 5.24 -13.23 3.72
N ALA A 107 4.54 -13.57 2.63
CA ALA A 107 4.82 -14.77 1.85
C ALA A 107 6.22 -14.73 1.21
N ALA A 108 6.63 -13.57 0.65
CA ALA A 108 7.97 -13.39 0.08
C ALA A 108 9.07 -13.60 1.12
N THR A 109 8.84 -13.10 2.35
CA THR A 109 9.77 -13.30 3.47
C THR A 109 9.92 -14.79 3.82
N GLY A 110 8.81 -15.53 3.90
CA GLY A 110 8.84 -16.97 4.13
C GLY A 110 9.49 -17.75 2.98
N PHE A 111 9.23 -17.35 1.73
CA PHE A 111 9.74 -18.02 0.54
C PHE A 111 11.26 -17.88 0.40
N VAL A 112 11.81 -16.69 0.64
CA VAL A 112 13.26 -16.46 0.71
C VAL A 112 13.86 -17.13 1.94
N GLY A 113 13.23 -16.97 3.11
CA GLY A 113 13.70 -17.57 4.36
C GLY A 113 13.76 -19.11 4.36
N SER A 114 12.94 -19.77 3.52
CA SER A 114 12.99 -21.23 3.31
C SER A 114 14.08 -21.68 2.34
N GLY A 115 14.77 -20.76 1.68
CA GLY A 115 15.76 -21.05 0.64
C GLY A 115 15.18 -21.45 -0.71
N MET A 116 13.86 -21.31 -0.93
CA MET A 116 13.22 -21.63 -2.21
C MET A 116 13.55 -20.63 -3.32
N ALA A 117 13.91 -19.40 -2.95
CA ALA A 117 14.37 -18.38 -3.88
C ALA A 117 15.45 -17.50 -3.23
N LYS A 118 16.37 -17.01 -4.05
CA LYS A 118 17.36 -16.00 -3.63
C LYS A 118 16.70 -14.66 -3.37
N TYR A 119 15.82 -14.24 -4.29
CA TYR A 119 15.01 -13.02 -4.17
C TYR A 119 13.56 -13.32 -4.51
N ALA A 120 12.67 -12.61 -3.82
CA ALA A 120 11.25 -12.60 -4.14
C ALA A 120 10.74 -11.15 -4.14
N MET A 121 9.85 -10.80 -5.09
CA MET A 121 9.25 -9.48 -5.19
C MET A 121 7.80 -9.52 -4.70
N ALA A 122 7.47 -8.65 -3.76
CA ALA A 122 6.11 -8.40 -3.32
C ALA A 122 5.66 -7.00 -3.74
N ILE A 123 4.48 -6.90 -4.33
CA ILE A 123 3.89 -5.64 -4.81
C ILE A 123 2.51 -5.48 -4.18
N GLY A 124 2.26 -4.34 -3.55
CA GLY A 124 0.92 -3.92 -3.17
C GLY A 124 0.49 -2.75 -4.06
N MET A 125 -0.58 -2.91 -4.84
CA MET A 125 -1.00 -1.94 -5.85
C MET A 125 -2.50 -1.95 -6.06
N ASP A 126 -3.14 -0.78 -6.05
CA ASP A 126 -4.57 -0.68 -6.33
C ASP A 126 -4.97 0.54 -7.17
N THR A 127 -6.11 0.37 -7.84
CA THR A 127 -6.88 1.40 -8.52
C THR A 127 -8.34 1.39 -8.07
N ALA A 128 -8.60 1.08 -6.82
CA ALA A 128 -9.94 0.89 -6.27
C ALA A 128 -10.85 2.13 -6.44
N GLN A 129 -12.14 1.90 -6.43
CA GLN A 129 -13.14 2.92 -6.71
C GLN A 129 -14.21 2.95 -5.61
N GLY A 130 -14.65 4.17 -5.25
CA GLY A 130 -15.90 4.39 -4.54
C GLY A 130 -17.08 4.60 -5.51
N ARG A 131 -18.30 4.26 -5.05
CA ARG A 131 -19.53 4.60 -5.76
C ARG A 131 -19.63 6.12 -5.88
N PRO A 132 -20.10 6.68 -7.01
CA PRO A 132 -20.40 8.10 -7.10
C PRO A 132 -21.33 8.58 -5.97
N GLY A 133 -20.95 9.64 -5.28
CA GLY A 133 -21.68 10.20 -4.12
C GLY A 133 -21.49 9.45 -2.80
N ASP A 134 -20.71 8.38 -2.75
CA ASP A 134 -20.39 7.65 -1.52
C ASP A 134 -19.16 8.25 -0.82
N ALA A 135 -19.07 8.06 0.50
CA ALA A 135 -17.92 8.52 1.29
C ALA A 135 -16.57 7.96 0.80
N LEU A 136 -16.56 6.73 0.24
CA LEU A 136 -15.37 6.13 -0.34
C LEU A 136 -14.91 6.85 -1.63
N GLU A 137 -15.81 7.53 -2.35
CA GLU A 137 -15.40 8.25 -3.55
C GLU A 137 -14.42 9.38 -3.24
N TYR A 138 -14.53 10.01 -2.08
CA TYR A 138 -13.59 11.05 -1.67
C TYR A 138 -12.17 10.54 -1.50
N THR A 139 -12.02 9.33 -0.96
CA THR A 139 -10.71 8.82 -0.51
C THR A 139 -10.11 7.74 -1.41
N ALA A 140 -10.91 7.01 -2.19
CA ALA A 140 -10.43 5.92 -3.05
C ALA A 140 -9.45 6.41 -4.10
N GLY A 141 -8.16 6.21 -3.85
CA GLY A 141 -7.04 6.62 -4.70
C GLY A 141 -6.40 5.43 -5.44
N ALA A 142 -5.33 5.72 -6.17
CA ALA A 142 -4.56 4.72 -6.91
C ALA A 142 -3.06 4.87 -6.66
N GLY A 143 -2.38 3.73 -6.53
CA GLY A 143 -0.94 3.68 -6.31
C GLY A 143 -0.51 2.46 -5.51
N GLY A 144 0.79 2.36 -5.30
CA GLY A 144 1.37 1.27 -4.52
C GLY A 144 2.89 1.27 -4.58
N ALA A 145 3.46 0.19 -4.08
CA ALA A 145 4.90 0.00 -3.97
C ALA A 145 5.30 -1.47 -4.24
N ALA A 146 6.56 -1.67 -4.62
CA ALA A 146 7.18 -2.98 -4.77
C ALA A 146 8.39 -3.10 -3.85
N TYR A 147 8.57 -4.28 -3.28
CA TYR A 147 9.69 -4.63 -2.42
C TYR A 147 10.36 -5.90 -2.92
N ILE A 148 11.69 -5.92 -2.88
CA ILE A 148 12.48 -7.12 -3.13
C ILE A 148 12.97 -7.61 -1.78
N VAL A 149 12.61 -8.84 -1.43
CA VAL A 149 13.09 -9.56 -0.27
C VAL A 149 14.29 -10.41 -0.68
N GLY A 150 15.35 -10.38 0.11
CA GLY A 150 16.57 -11.14 -0.06
C GLY A 150 17.22 -11.42 1.29
N GLU A 151 18.46 -11.88 1.31
CA GLU A 151 19.21 -12.16 2.53
C GLU A 151 19.52 -10.88 3.32
N ALA A 152 19.64 -11.02 4.63
CA ALA A 152 19.77 -9.89 5.56
C ALA A 152 21.06 -9.06 5.37
N ASP A 153 22.16 -9.69 4.95
CA ASP A 153 23.46 -9.04 4.74
C ASP A 153 23.48 -8.10 3.52
N GLU A 154 22.58 -8.30 2.57
CA GLU A 154 22.39 -7.44 1.41
C GLU A 154 21.27 -6.40 1.60
N ALA A 155 20.45 -6.55 2.64
CA ALA A 155 19.23 -5.78 2.81
C ALA A 155 19.52 -4.33 3.29
N LEU A 156 18.74 -3.37 2.76
CA LEU A 156 18.72 -1.99 3.28
C LEU A 156 17.93 -1.88 4.59
N ALA A 157 17.04 -2.83 4.84
CA ALA A 157 16.29 -2.99 6.07
C ALA A 157 16.09 -4.47 6.36
N VAL A 158 16.40 -4.92 7.55
CA VAL A 158 16.20 -6.31 8.01
C VAL A 158 14.86 -6.42 8.69
N ILE A 159 14.06 -7.41 8.33
CA ILE A 159 12.82 -7.75 9.03
C ILE A 159 13.20 -8.48 10.32
N GLU A 160 13.04 -7.81 11.47
CA GLU A 160 13.33 -8.38 12.80
C GLU A 160 12.24 -9.37 13.25
N GLY A 161 11.03 -9.17 12.76
CA GLY A 161 9.89 -10.03 13.03
C GLY A 161 8.67 -9.58 12.22
N SER A 162 7.74 -10.50 12.03
CA SER A 162 6.46 -10.24 11.39
C SER A 162 5.39 -11.18 11.94
N LEU A 163 4.14 -10.73 11.94
CA LEU A 163 2.97 -11.53 12.31
C LEU A 163 1.72 -11.05 11.59
N SER A 164 0.69 -11.88 11.60
CA SER A 164 -0.65 -11.54 11.13
C SER A 164 -1.67 -11.74 12.26
N PHE A 165 -2.62 -10.82 12.38
CA PHE A 165 -3.80 -10.92 13.24
C PHE A 165 -5.05 -10.92 12.36
N VAL A 166 -5.80 -12.02 12.34
CA VAL A 166 -6.91 -12.24 11.41
C VAL A 166 -8.16 -12.71 12.14
N THR A 167 -9.31 -12.17 11.76
CA THR A 167 -10.64 -12.65 12.16
C THR A 167 -11.58 -12.58 10.95
N ASP A 168 -12.65 -13.36 10.94
CA ASP A 168 -13.75 -13.16 9.98
C ASP A 168 -14.63 -11.99 10.46
N THR A 169 -14.43 -10.80 9.84
CA THR A 169 -15.11 -9.56 10.22
C THR A 169 -15.73 -8.90 8.98
N PRO A 170 -17.06 -8.98 8.80
CA PRO A 170 -17.71 -8.49 7.58
C PRO A 170 -17.92 -6.97 7.61
N ASP A 171 -16.85 -6.21 7.58
CA ASP A 171 -16.86 -4.74 7.66
C ASP A 171 -16.86 -4.05 6.30
N PHE A 172 -16.35 -4.73 5.25
CA PHE A 172 -16.25 -4.23 3.88
C PHE A 172 -16.14 -5.42 2.93
N TRP A 173 -16.89 -5.40 1.83
CA TRP A 173 -16.90 -6.48 0.85
C TRP A 173 -17.34 -6.01 -0.52
N ARG A 174 -17.02 -6.77 -1.56
CA ARG A 174 -17.57 -6.61 -2.90
C ARG A 174 -17.95 -8.00 -3.44
N ARG A 175 -19.21 -8.23 -3.67
CA ARG A 175 -19.68 -9.48 -4.29
C ARG A 175 -19.24 -9.55 -5.75
N GLN A 176 -19.12 -10.77 -6.26
CA GLN A 176 -18.87 -11.00 -7.68
C GLN A 176 -19.95 -10.27 -8.52
N TYR A 177 -19.51 -9.63 -9.61
CA TYR A 177 -20.33 -8.80 -10.50
C TYR A 177 -20.81 -7.45 -9.92
N ALA A 178 -20.54 -7.13 -8.68
CA ALA A 178 -20.79 -5.80 -8.16
C ALA A 178 -19.71 -4.82 -8.67
N HIS A 179 -20.11 -3.63 -9.12
CA HIS A 179 -19.17 -2.59 -9.58
C HIS A 179 -18.40 -1.94 -8.43
N TYR A 180 -19.06 -1.78 -7.29
CA TYR A 180 -18.52 -1.05 -6.15
C TYR A 180 -18.59 -1.88 -4.88
N PRO A 181 -17.65 -1.67 -3.94
CA PRO A 181 -17.72 -2.27 -2.63
C PRO A 181 -18.85 -1.68 -1.79
N GLU A 182 -19.26 -2.45 -0.80
CA GLU A 182 -20.13 -2.05 0.28
C GLU A 182 -19.36 -2.05 1.60
N HIS A 183 -19.76 -1.21 2.55
CA HIS A 183 -19.12 -1.14 3.86
C HIS A 183 -20.13 -1.00 5.00
N ALA A 184 -19.76 -1.50 6.16
CA ALA A 184 -20.59 -1.50 7.37
C ALA A 184 -20.50 -0.18 8.17
N SER A 185 -20.34 0.96 7.48
CA SER A 185 -20.30 2.30 8.08
C SER A 185 -19.29 2.40 9.26
N ARG A 186 -19.76 2.75 10.46
CA ARG A 186 -18.89 2.92 11.63
C ARG A 186 -18.17 1.66 12.06
N PHE A 187 -18.73 0.48 11.78
CA PHE A 187 -18.13 -0.81 12.13
C PHE A 187 -16.80 -1.05 11.41
N THR A 188 -16.60 -0.50 10.20
CA THR A 188 -15.33 -0.56 9.46
C THR A 188 -14.18 0.09 10.23
N GLY A 189 -14.46 1.16 10.96
CA GLY A 189 -13.47 1.80 11.83
C GLY A 189 -13.41 1.15 13.20
N GLU A 190 -14.56 1.08 13.87
CA GLU A 190 -14.68 0.56 15.22
C GLU A 190 -15.78 -0.50 15.27
N PRO A 191 -15.43 -1.80 15.52
CA PRO A 191 -14.11 -2.24 16.00
C PRO A 191 -13.11 -2.64 14.91
N ALA A 192 -13.49 -2.79 13.64
CA ALA A 192 -12.69 -3.53 12.67
C ALA A 192 -11.25 -3.00 12.51
N TYR A 193 -11.06 -1.77 12.03
CA TYR A 193 -9.73 -1.21 11.81
C TYR A 193 -8.91 -1.13 13.12
N PHE A 194 -9.46 -0.48 14.15
CA PHE A 194 -8.69 -0.20 15.36
C PHE A 194 -8.31 -1.47 16.10
N LYS A 195 -9.24 -2.42 16.27
CA LYS A 195 -8.94 -3.70 16.92
C LYS A 195 -7.79 -4.44 16.23
N HIS A 196 -7.84 -4.59 14.90
CA HIS A 196 -6.85 -5.40 14.18
C HIS A 196 -5.49 -4.72 14.15
N VAL A 197 -5.45 -3.42 13.85
CA VAL A 197 -4.21 -2.64 13.80
C VAL A 197 -3.52 -2.58 15.16
N THR A 198 -4.27 -2.29 16.25
CA THR A 198 -3.66 -2.23 17.58
C THR A 198 -3.23 -3.60 18.06
N SER A 199 -4.04 -4.66 17.87
CA SER A 199 -3.67 -6.02 18.27
C SER A 199 -2.40 -6.53 17.58
N ALA A 200 -2.28 -6.30 16.27
CA ALA A 200 -1.07 -6.70 15.54
C ALA A 200 0.16 -5.91 15.99
N ALA A 201 0.02 -4.59 16.18
CA ALA A 201 1.12 -3.74 16.65
C ALA A 201 1.57 -4.08 18.07
N GLU A 202 0.63 -4.28 18.99
CA GLU A 202 0.92 -4.63 20.38
C GLU A 202 1.60 -5.99 20.47
N GLN A 203 1.10 -6.98 19.73
CA GLN A 203 1.64 -8.34 19.75
C GLN A 203 3.06 -8.39 19.22
N ILE A 204 3.36 -7.77 18.06
CA ILE A 204 4.75 -7.78 17.54
C ILE A 204 5.71 -7.05 18.47
N MET A 205 5.28 -5.95 19.08
CA MET A 205 6.11 -5.25 20.07
C MET A 205 6.37 -6.12 21.30
N ALA A 206 5.38 -6.87 21.78
CA ALA A 206 5.52 -7.80 22.90
C ALA A 206 6.48 -8.95 22.54
N ASP A 207 6.31 -9.58 21.38
CA ASP A 207 7.15 -10.69 20.90
C ASP A 207 8.63 -10.29 20.79
N LEU A 208 8.90 -9.04 20.39
CA LEU A 208 10.25 -8.51 20.23
C LEU A 208 10.79 -7.78 21.49
N GLY A 209 9.99 -7.69 22.56
CA GLY A 209 10.36 -6.96 23.78
C GLY A 209 10.58 -5.45 23.53
N THR A 210 9.88 -4.88 22.59
CA THR A 210 9.98 -3.45 22.20
C THR A 210 8.75 -2.66 22.66
N LYS A 211 8.87 -1.35 22.61
CA LYS A 211 7.82 -0.37 22.95
C LYS A 211 7.80 0.75 21.91
N PRO A 212 6.75 1.57 21.81
CA PRO A 212 6.64 2.63 20.80
C PRO A 212 7.85 3.59 20.76
N ALA A 213 8.50 3.84 21.91
CA ALA A 213 9.67 4.71 21.99
C ALA A 213 10.94 4.11 21.33
N ASP A 214 10.98 2.81 21.06
CA ASP A 214 12.11 2.13 20.43
C ASP A 214 12.07 2.21 18.90
N TYR A 215 10.97 2.73 18.35
CA TYR A 215 10.78 2.94 16.91
C TYR A 215 11.01 4.40 16.55
N THR A 216 11.86 4.63 15.53
CA THR A 216 12.04 5.97 14.95
C THR A 216 10.82 6.36 14.13
N TYR A 217 10.24 5.38 13.41
CA TYR A 217 9.08 5.60 12.55
C TYR A 217 8.03 4.49 12.73
N VAL A 218 6.79 4.86 12.47
CA VAL A 218 5.67 3.94 12.32
C VAL A 218 4.82 4.35 11.14
N VAL A 219 4.31 3.36 10.41
CA VAL A 219 3.33 3.55 9.34
C VAL A 219 2.19 2.56 9.51
N PHE A 220 0.98 3.05 9.34
CA PHE A 220 -0.25 2.26 9.37
C PHE A 220 -0.93 2.28 8.00
N HIS A 221 -1.82 1.34 7.75
CA HIS A 221 -2.80 1.49 6.68
C HIS A 221 -3.58 2.80 6.83
N GLN A 222 -3.82 3.51 5.71
CA GLN A 222 -4.31 4.89 5.70
C GLN A 222 -5.62 5.01 4.89
N PRO A 223 -6.79 4.64 5.44
CA PRO A 223 -8.06 4.83 4.74
C PRO A 223 -8.46 6.31 4.66
N ASN A 224 -8.02 7.11 5.62
CA ASN A 224 -8.12 8.56 5.72
C ASN A 224 -7.04 9.07 6.69
N VAL A 225 -6.97 10.41 6.89
CA VAL A 225 -5.95 11.01 7.79
C VAL A 225 -6.17 10.63 9.26
N LYS A 226 -7.43 10.54 9.71
CA LYS A 226 -7.78 10.40 11.13
C LYS A 226 -7.46 9.01 11.70
N PHE A 227 -7.64 7.94 10.90
CA PHE A 227 -7.49 6.56 11.37
C PHE A 227 -6.06 6.23 11.79
N PRO A 228 -5.02 6.43 10.96
CA PRO A 228 -3.64 6.16 11.36
C PRO A 228 -3.17 7.08 12.51
N GLN A 229 -3.64 8.33 12.57
CA GLN A 229 -3.35 9.23 13.68
C GLN A 229 -3.92 8.74 15.00
N ARG A 230 -5.18 8.27 14.99
CA ARG A 230 -5.84 7.70 16.18
C ARG A 230 -5.18 6.37 16.59
N ALA A 231 -4.85 5.50 15.65
CA ALA A 231 -4.12 4.26 15.95
C ALA A 231 -2.76 4.54 16.59
N ALA A 232 -1.99 5.49 16.04
CA ALA A 232 -0.74 5.94 16.62
C ALA A 232 -0.91 6.44 18.06
N GLN A 233 -1.94 7.27 18.31
CA GLN A 233 -2.24 7.81 19.62
C GLN A 233 -2.61 6.70 20.62
N LEU A 234 -3.46 5.75 20.24
CA LEU A 234 -3.86 4.61 21.08
C LEU A 234 -2.66 3.76 21.49
N LEU A 235 -1.71 3.57 20.59
CA LEU A 235 -0.48 2.80 20.81
C LEU A 235 0.63 3.60 21.51
N GLY A 236 0.46 4.92 21.74
CA GLY A 236 1.47 5.77 22.38
C GLY A 236 2.57 6.29 21.47
N PHE A 237 2.40 6.24 20.15
CA PHE A 237 3.33 6.87 19.19
C PHE A 237 3.11 8.38 19.10
N LYS A 238 4.20 9.11 18.88
CA LYS A 238 4.19 10.57 18.72
C LYS A 238 4.02 10.98 17.24
N PRO A 239 3.52 12.19 16.96
CA PRO A 239 3.35 12.68 15.58
C PRO A 239 4.61 12.61 14.72
N GLU A 240 5.79 12.83 15.29
CA GLU A 240 7.07 12.79 14.59
C GLU A 240 7.35 11.42 13.99
N GLN A 241 6.87 10.36 14.62
CA GLN A 241 7.12 8.97 14.21
C GLN A 241 6.28 8.56 13.01
N TYR A 242 5.06 9.10 12.82
CA TYR A 242 4.16 8.68 11.74
C TYR A 242 4.00 9.69 10.58
N LYS A 243 4.29 10.96 10.80
CA LYS A 243 4.00 12.02 9.80
C LYS A 243 4.71 11.82 8.45
N VAL A 244 5.89 11.20 8.44
CA VAL A 244 6.66 10.96 7.21
C VAL A 244 5.93 9.99 6.28
N GLY A 245 5.39 8.90 6.83
CA GLY A 245 4.64 7.88 6.11
C GLY A 245 3.17 8.23 5.85
N LEU A 246 2.65 9.33 6.42
CA LEU A 246 1.25 9.75 6.28
C LEU A 246 1.04 10.50 4.95
N LEU A 247 0.61 9.79 3.91
CA LEU A 247 0.49 10.29 2.55
C LEU A 247 -0.95 10.45 2.07
N VAL A 248 -1.90 9.84 2.76
CA VAL A 248 -3.31 9.75 2.32
C VAL A 248 -3.94 11.10 2.03
N ASN A 249 -3.51 12.17 2.70
CA ASN A 249 -4.01 13.52 2.45
C ASN A 249 -3.75 14.02 1.02
N ASP A 250 -2.64 13.57 0.41
CA ASP A 250 -2.16 14.05 -0.90
C ASP A 250 -2.42 13.06 -2.04
N ILE A 251 -2.69 11.78 -1.72
CA ILE A 251 -2.84 10.72 -2.75
C ILE A 251 -4.10 9.88 -2.60
N GLY A 252 -4.83 10.02 -1.50
CA GLY A 252 -5.95 9.15 -1.15
C GLY A 252 -5.51 7.80 -0.59
N ASN A 253 -6.50 6.96 -0.27
CA ASN A 253 -6.28 5.57 0.12
C ASN A 253 -5.90 4.73 -1.10
N THR A 254 -4.71 4.18 -1.12
CA THR A 254 -4.21 3.29 -2.18
C THR A 254 -4.37 1.81 -1.83
N TYR A 255 -5.26 1.49 -0.91
CA TYR A 255 -5.69 0.14 -0.52
C TYR A 255 -4.50 -0.80 -0.27
N ALA A 256 -4.30 -1.86 -1.07
CA ALA A 256 -3.21 -2.82 -0.88
C ALA A 256 -1.80 -2.19 -0.93
N GLY A 257 -1.67 -1.01 -1.53
CA GLY A 257 -0.43 -0.24 -1.53
C GLY A 257 -0.29 0.75 -0.36
N SER A 258 -1.31 0.92 0.49
CA SER A 258 -1.42 2.07 1.39
C SER A 258 -0.31 2.15 2.45
N SER A 259 -0.14 1.12 3.28
CA SER A 259 0.95 1.08 4.27
C SER A 259 2.31 0.96 3.58
N LEU A 260 2.39 0.17 2.52
CA LEU A 260 3.62 -0.05 1.77
C LEU A 260 4.17 1.23 1.13
N ILE A 261 3.33 2.07 0.51
CA ILE A 261 3.79 3.35 -0.06
C ILE A 261 4.19 4.34 1.04
N GLY A 262 3.55 4.27 2.21
CA GLY A 262 3.98 5.01 3.39
C GLY A 262 5.35 4.53 3.90
N LEU A 263 5.62 3.23 3.87
CA LEU A 263 6.93 2.67 4.20
C LEU A 263 8.01 3.13 3.21
N THR A 264 7.73 3.22 1.89
CA THR A 264 8.73 3.77 0.94
C THR A 264 9.10 5.21 1.27
N ALA A 265 8.14 6.05 1.70
CA ALA A 265 8.42 7.43 2.11
C ALA A 265 9.30 7.49 3.36
N ILE A 266 9.15 6.57 4.29
CA ILE A 266 10.03 6.43 5.46
C ILE A 266 11.43 5.99 5.02
N LEU A 267 11.55 4.95 4.18
CA LEU A 267 12.83 4.46 3.68
C LEU A 267 13.61 5.53 2.88
N ASP A 268 12.92 6.47 2.24
CA ASP A 268 13.55 7.59 1.53
C ASP A 268 14.27 8.60 2.45
N VAL A 269 14.03 8.57 3.77
CA VAL A 269 14.62 9.49 4.76
C VAL A 269 15.27 8.80 5.96
N ALA A 270 15.03 7.50 6.12
CA ALA A 270 15.56 6.72 7.23
C ALA A 270 17.08 6.65 7.21
N LYS A 271 17.67 6.46 8.37
CA LYS A 271 19.11 6.38 8.60
C LYS A 271 19.50 5.01 9.16
N PRO A 272 20.76 4.59 9.01
CA PRO A 272 21.26 3.40 9.67
C PRO A 272 20.92 3.37 11.16
N GLY A 273 20.45 2.22 11.64
CA GLY A 273 20.06 2.03 13.04
C GLY A 273 18.63 2.43 13.38
N ASP A 274 17.92 3.16 12.50
CA ASP A 274 16.49 3.43 12.70
C ASP A 274 15.69 2.13 12.77
N ARG A 275 14.64 2.11 13.60
CA ARG A 275 13.67 1.03 13.64
C ARG A 275 12.33 1.53 13.13
N VAL A 276 11.67 0.75 12.27
CA VAL A 276 10.39 1.09 11.65
C VAL A 276 9.37 0.01 11.97
N LEU A 277 8.18 0.42 12.42
CA LEU A 277 7.02 -0.46 12.51
C LEU A 277 6.09 -0.20 11.33
N GLU A 278 5.81 -1.21 10.54
CA GLU A 278 4.78 -1.19 9.50
C GLU A 278 3.60 -2.03 9.96
N VAL A 279 2.38 -1.48 9.86
CA VAL A 279 1.16 -2.17 10.24
C VAL A 279 0.10 -1.94 9.16
N SER A 280 -0.22 -3.00 8.44
CA SER A 280 -1.27 -2.98 7.43
C SER A 280 -2.66 -3.18 8.05
N PHE A 281 -3.68 -3.06 7.23
CA PHE A 281 -5.04 -3.50 7.52
C PHE A 281 -5.75 -3.82 6.22
N GLY A 282 -6.50 -4.91 6.21
CA GLY A 282 -7.43 -5.27 5.15
C GLY A 282 -8.76 -5.64 5.75
N SER A 283 -9.81 -5.10 5.15
CA SER A 283 -11.18 -5.40 5.54
C SER A 283 -11.51 -6.87 5.30
N GLY A 284 -12.36 -7.40 6.14
CA GLY A 284 -12.70 -8.79 6.06
C GLY A 284 -12.39 -9.69 7.27
N ALA A 285 -11.50 -9.44 8.23
CA ALA A 285 -10.52 -8.40 8.44
C ALA A 285 -9.21 -9.00 8.92
N GLY A 286 -8.13 -8.31 8.65
CA GLY A 286 -6.79 -8.71 9.10
C GLY A 286 -5.80 -7.56 9.10
N SER A 287 -4.71 -7.74 9.84
CA SER A 287 -3.60 -6.80 9.92
C SER A 287 -2.29 -7.57 9.97
N ASP A 288 -1.32 -7.20 9.14
CA ASP A 288 0.05 -7.66 9.28
C ASP A 288 0.86 -6.58 9.99
N ALA A 289 1.86 -7.02 10.76
CA ALA A 289 2.82 -6.14 11.38
C ALA A 289 4.25 -6.62 11.08
N PHE A 290 5.12 -5.67 10.73
CA PHE A 290 6.54 -5.91 10.49
C PHE A 290 7.38 -4.93 11.30
N SER A 291 8.36 -5.45 12.05
CA SER A 291 9.41 -4.64 12.63
C SER A 291 10.66 -4.71 11.76
N LEU A 292 11.16 -3.55 11.36
CA LEU A 292 12.31 -3.45 10.46
C LEU A 292 13.44 -2.66 11.11
N ARG A 293 14.69 -3.15 10.95
CA ARG A 293 15.91 -2.44 11.35
C ARG A 293 16.64 -1.96 10.11
N ILE A 294 16.86 -0.66 10.02
CA ILE A 294 17.57 -0.05 8.90
C ILE A 294 19.08 -0.31 9.02
N THR A 295 19.67 -0.77 7.92
CA THR A 295 21.11 -1.09 7.83
C THR A 295 21.90 0.06 7.18
N ASP A 296 23.24 -0.02 7.20
CA ASP A 296 24.12 0.93 6.53
C ASP A 296 23.93 0.97 5.01
N ARG A 297 23.42 -0.13 4.40
CA ARG A 297 23.13 -0.23 2.97
C ARG A 297 22.09 0.80 2.48
N ILE A 298 21.28 1.36 3.38
CA ILE A 298 20.28 2.38 3.01
C ILE A 298 20.93 3.59 2.34
N THR A 299 22.11 4.02 2.81
CA THR A 299 22.80 5.20 2.30
C THR A 299 23.21 5.08 0.84
N GLU A 300 23.53 3.87 0.40
CA GLU A 300 23.91 3.58 -0.99
C GLU A 300 22.69 3.48 -1.92
N ARG A 301 21.53 3.08 -1.39
CA ARG A 301 20.36 2.69 -2.19
C ARG A 301 19.28 3.75 -2.30
N GLN A 302 19.19 4.69 -1.36
CA GLN A 302 18.16 5.74 -1.37
C GLN A 302 18.14 6.57 -2.66
N GLY A 303 19.30 6.88 -3.23
CA GLY A 303 19.43 7.72 -4.43
C GLY A 303 19.30 7.00 -5.78
N ARG A 304 19.08 5.67 -5.80
CA ARG A 304 19.11 4.86 -7.05
C ARG A 304 17.81 4.91 -7.87
N ALA A 305 16.73 5.43 -7.31
CA ALA A 305 15.46 5.65 -8.00
C ALA A 305 14.78 6.91 -7.44
N LEU A 306 13.73 7.39 -8.12
CA LEU A 306 12.94 8.52 -7.64
C LEU A 306 12.38 8.23 -6.24
N LYS A 307 12.34 9.27 -5.42
CA LYS A 307 11.76 9.20 -4.08
C LYS A 307 10.23 9.22 -4.15
N THR A 308 9.60 8.69 -3.14
CA THR A 308 8.13 8.68 -3.01
C THR A 308 7.54 10.09 -3.13
N ARG A 309 8.18 11.09 -2.51
CA ARG A 309 7.74 12.49 -2.59
C ARG A 309 7.86 13.09 -3.98
N ASP A 310 8.76 12.60 -4.82
CA ASP A 310 8.85 13.05 -6.23
C ASP A 310 7.60 12.62 -7.00
N TYR A 311 7.11 11.39 -6.78
CA TYR A 311 5.85 10.90 -7.34
C TYR A 311 4.63 11.64 -6.77
N VAL A 312 4.61 11.94 -5.48
CA VAL A 312 3.55 12.73 -4.84
C VAL A 312 3.47 14.13 -5.43
N ASN A 313 4.62 14.78 -5.62
CA ASN A 313 4.72 16.16 -6.10
C ASN A 313 4.52 16.29 -7.63
N ARG A 314 4.78 15.23 -8.41
CA ARG A 314 4.49 15.16 -9.84
C ARG A 314 2.99 15.01 -10.07
N ARG A 315 2.25 16.09 -9.98
CA ARG A 315 0.78 16.08 -10.00
C ARG A 315 0.22 17.00 -11.07
N THR A 316 -0.87 16.54 -11.69
CA THR A 316 -1.69 17.30 -12.63
C THR A 316 -3.13 17.29 -12.12
N PRO A 317 -3.69 18.41 -11.65
CA PRO A 317 -5.07 18.46 -11.20
C PRO A 317 -6.03 18.21 -12.34
N ILE A 318 -7.12 17.51 -12.04
CA ILE A 318 -8.23 17.25 -12.96
C ILE A 318 -9.54 17.60 -12.28
N ASP A 319 -10.55 17.92 -13.09
CA ASP A 319 -11.91 18.15 -12.64
C ASP A 319 -12.70 16.83 -12.49
N TYR A 320 -13.90 16.93 -11.91
CA TYR A 320 -14.78 15.77 -11.71
C TYR A 320 -15.22 15.14 -13.04
N ALA A 321 -15.46 15.92 -14.10
CA ALA A 321 -15.86 15.40 -15.41
C ALA A 321 -14.76 14.54 -16.05
N THR A 322 -13.51 15.00 -15.99
CA THR A 322 -12.34 14.23 -16.43
C THR A 322 -12.17 12.95 -15.62
N TYR A 323 -12.35 13.03 -14.29
CA TYR A 323 -12.27 11.88 -13.40
C TYR A 323 -13.29 10.80 -13.76
N VAL A 324 -14.56 11.14 -13.91
CA VAL A 324 -15.61 10.15 -14.22
C VAL A 324 -15.41 9.51 -15.59
N ARG A 325 -14.87 10.28 -16.56
CA ARG A 325 -14.46 9.76 -17.87
C ARG A 325 -13.31 8.77 -17.75
N PHE A 326 -12.24 9.10 -17.02
CA PHE A 326 -11.08 8.21 -16.83
C PHE A 326 -11.47 6.92 -16.11
N ARG A 327 -12.38 7.03 -15.16
CA ARG A 327 -12.83 5.87 -14.36
C ARG A 327 -14.04 5.15 -14.98
N LYS A 328 -14.46 5.52 -16.20
CA LYS A 328 -15.59 4.91 -16.91
C LYS A 328 -16.88 4.87 -16.05
N LYS A 329 -17.10 5.91 -15.26
CA LYS A 329 -18.27 6.03 -14.37
C LYS A 329 -19.50 6.54 -15.09
N LEU A 330 -19.33 7.09 -16.30
CA LEU A 330 -20.41 7.48 -17.20
C LEU A 330 -20.55 6.42 -18.29
N THR A 331 -21.76 5.92 -18.46
CA THR A 331 -22.12 5.12 -19.63
C THR A 331 -22.38 6.07 -20.78
N MET A 332 -21.52 6.04 -21.78
CA MET A 332 -21.78 6.71 -23.06
C MET A 332 -22.69 5.81 -23.87
N VAL A 333 -23.85 6.31 -24.25
CA VAL A 333 -24.79 5.62 -25.13
C VAL A 333 -24.33 5.75 -26.58
#